data_bb2c85d12e53e968c4739b4e236ec92b
#
_entry.id   bb2c85d12e53e968c4739b4e236ec92b
#
_cell.length_a   1.000
_cell.length_b   1.000
_cell.length_c   1.000
_cell.angle_alpha   90.00
_cell.angle_beta   90.00
_cell.angle_gamma   90.00
#
_symmetry.space_group_name_H-M   'P 1'
#
loop_
_entity.id
_entity.type
_entity.pdbx_description
1 polymer ?
#
loop_
_entity_poly.entity_id
_entity_poly.type
_entity_poly.pdbx_seq_one_letter_code
_entity_poly.pdbx_strand_id
1 'polypeptide(L)' 'MKYVCNICGWVYDEEETGVKGEDLPEDFACEMCGVGKEDFSAEE' A
#
# COMPACT_ATOMS: atom_id res chain seq x y z
N MET A 1 8.03 -1.30 7.64
CA MET A 1 7.91 -1.84 6.27
C MET A 1 7.13 -0.89 5.38
N LYS A 2 7.40 -0.95 4.11
CA LYS A 2 6.73 -0.11 3.13
C LYS A 2 6.10 -0.98 2.05
N TYR A 3 5.06 -0.46 1.44
CA TYR A 3 4.40 -1.14 0.33
C TYR A 3 4.45 -0.25 -0.90
N VAL A 4 4.79 -0.82 -2.03
CA VAL A 4 4.93 -0.08 -3.28
C VAL A 4 3.89 -0.56 -4.26
N CYS A 5 3.15 0.39 -4.84
CA CYS A 5 2.20 0.09 -5.88
C CYS A 5 2.95 -0.31 -7.15
N ASN A 6 2.64 -1.47 -7.70
CA ASN A 6 3.31 -1.97 -8.89
C ASN A 6 2.84 -1.29 -10.18
N ILE A 7 1.80 -0.49 -10.09
CA ILE A 7 1.20 0.14 -11.26
C ILE A 7 1.71 1.58 -11.43
N CYS A 8 1.61 2.39 -10.40
CA CYS A 8 2.02 3.80 -10.47
C CYS A 8 3.28 4.13 -9.67
N GLY A 9 3.72 3.22 -8.83
CA GLY A 9 4.92 3.42 -8.01
C GLY A 9 4.68 4.19 -6.72
N TRP A 10 3.43 4.40 -6.34
CA TRP A 10 3.13 5.07 -5.08
C TRP A 10 3.59 4.22 -3.90
N VAL A 11 4.20 4.87 -2.90
CA VAL A 11 4.73 4.18 -1.73
C VAL A 11 3.83 4.44 -0.53
N TYR A 12 3.40 3.35 0.11
CA TYR A 12 2.65 3.42 1.35
C TYR A 12 3.60 3.12 2.51
N ASP A 13 3.72 4.05 3.45
CA ASP A 13 4.61 3.91 4.59
C ASP A 13 3.79 3.60 5.85
N GLU A 14 3.94 2.39 6.37
CA GLU A 14 3.24 1.95 7.58
C GLU A 14 3.64 2.77 8.80
N GLU A 15 4.90 3.16 8.88
CA GLU A 15 5.39 3.92 10.03
C GLU A 15 4.82 5.32 10.07
N GLU A 16 4.59 5.91 8.92
CA GLU A 16 4.05 7.25 8.82
C GLU A 16 2.58 7.29 9.19
N THR A 17 1.82 6.31 8.74
CA THR A 17 0.38 6.25 9.00
C THR A 17 0.05 5.56 10.31
N GLY A 18 0.94 4.70 10.80
CA GLY A 18 0.72 3.91 11.99
C GLY A 18 -0.17 2.68 11.76
N VAL A 19 -0.52 2.41 10.52
CA VAL A 19 -1.35 1.25 10.17
C VAL A 19 -0.52 0.26 9.37
N LYS A 20 -0.41 -0.96 9.87
CA LYS A 20 0.35 -2.00 9.20
C LYS A 20 -0.37 -2.48 7.95
N GLY A 21 0.40 -2.96 6.97
CA GLY A 21 -0.18 -3.47 5.74
C GLY A 21 -1.18 -4.59 5.98
N GLU A 22 -0.91 -5.46 6.94
CA GLU A 22 -1.81 -6.56 7.28
C GLU A 22 -3.11 -6.09 7.93
N ASP A 23 -3.10 -4.87 8.49
CA ASP A 23 -4.27 -4.28 9.14
C ASP A 23 -5.10 -3.44 8.17
N LEU A 24 -4.66 -3.33 6.92
CA LEU A 24 -5.39 -2.57 5.92
C LEU A 24 -6.71 -3.28 5.57
N PRO A 25 -7.77 -2.50 5.30
CA PRO A 25 -9.06 -3.09 4.92
C PRO A 25 -8.96 -3.78 3.55
N GLU A 26 -9.91 -4.66 3.28
CA GLU A 26 -9.94 -5.37 2.01
C GLU A 26 -10.17 -4.44 0.83
N ASP A 27 -10.84 -3.33 1.09
CA ASP A 27 -11.13 -2.33 0.07
C ASP A 27 -10.06 -1.26 -0.05
N PHE A 28 -8.93 -1.46 0.62
CA PHE A 28 -7.81 -0.53 0.50
C PHE A 28 -7.36 -0.44 -0.96
N ALA A 29 -7.14 0.77 -1.41
CA ALA A 29 -6.73 1.00 -2.79
C ALA A 29 -5.68 2.11 -2.85
N CYS A 30 -4.90 2.08 -3.93
CA CYS A 30 -3.90 3.11 -4.19
C CYS A 30 -4.58 4.46 -4.38
N GLU A 31 -4.05 5.49 -3.73
CA GLU A 31 -4.59 6.85 -3.85
C GLU A 31 -4.26 7.50 -5.20
N MET A 32 -3.26 6.96 -5.88
CA MET A 32 -2.79 7.54 -7.14
C MET A 32 -3.49 6.94 -8.36
N CYS A 33 -3.54 5.62 -8.43
CA CYS A 33 -4.13 4.95 -9.59
C CYS A 33 -5.39 4.13 -9.27
N GLY A 34 -5.67 3.90 -8.00
CA GLY A 34 -6.90 3.24 -7.59
C GLY A 34 -6.90 1.72 -7.64
N VAL A 35 -5.74 1.10 -7.84
CA VAL A 35 -5.68 -0.37 -7.84
C VAL A 35 -5.76 -0.91 -6.41
N GLY A 36 -6.21 -2.14 -6.27
CA GLY A 36 -6.34 -2.78 -4.98
C GLY A 36 -5.00 -3.10 -4.34
N LYS A 37 -5.04 -3.44 -3.05
CA LYS A 37 -3.82 -3.75 -2.30
C LYS A 37 -3.06 -4.96 -2.86
N GLU A 38 -3.71 -5.78 -3.63
CA GLU A 38 -3.08 -6.94 -4.25
C GLU A 38 -2.00 -6.55 -5.26
N ASP A 39 -2.05 -5.32 -5.75
CA ASP A 39 -1.05 -4.81 -6.68
C ASP A 39 0.10 -4.12 -5.96
N PHE A 40 0.17 -4.25 -4.66
CA PHE A 40 1.25 -3.71 -3.85
C PHE A 40 2.25 -4.81 -3.49
N SER A 41 3.52 -4.43 -3.43
CA SER A 41 4.58 -5.33 -2.99
C SER A 41 5.17 -4.81 -1.70
N ALA A 42 5.42 -5.71 -0.74
CA ALA A 42 6.06 -5.32 0.50
C ALA A 42 7.53 -5.03 0.22
N GLU A 43 8.02 -3.92 0.75
CA GLU A 43 9.40 -3.51 0.58
C GLU A 43 9.96 -3.12 1.94
N GLU A 44 11.13 -3.66 2.26
CA GLU A 44 11.81 -3.40 3.52
C GLU A 44 12.85 -2.31 3.42
#